data_e91be179d8e69a6febd4c71a57add521
#
_entry.id   e91be179d8e69a6febd4c71a57add521
#
_cell.length_a   1.000
_cell.length_b   1.000
_cell.length_c   1.000
_cell.angle_alpha   90.00
_cell.angle_beta   90.00
_cell.angle_gamma   90.00
#
_symmetry.space_group_name_H-M   'P 1'
#
loop_
_entity.id
_entity.type
_entity.pdbx_description
1 polymer ?
#
loop_
_entity_poly.entity_id
_entity_poly.type
_entity_poly.pdbx_seq_one_letter_code
_entity_poly.pdbx_strand_id
1 'polypeptide(L)'
;MAALQNALPADQLSPIIANLEEMRVHLFTSDAWRSFFIVTIGTLLLLAYNAKKLKATWTVAAIALLCLGDMWSVNKRYLYDEQFIPKSEQTATFRKTQTDELILQDPSLDYRVLNFAGNTFEENNTSYWHKSVGGYHAAKLRRYQEMIDHHIAKEMQAAYQEVATAGGQMDSVNSAKFPVLNMLNTKYFIFPAGQQGQTVPIENPYTFGNAWFIDKIQYVNNANEEIDAIGQVDLQQTAIVDSKFKEALKGVNEGYKDSLSTIRLTSYEPNQLVYETSSPQDGIVVFSEIYYPGWTATIDGKPADIARADYILRAMNVPAGKHTIEMRFDPQSLHITEGIAYGAMALLLVGVIILIWIYRKKYSENSK
;
A
#
# COMPACT_ATOMS: atom_id res chain seq x y z
N MET A 1 19.49 -7.85 -16.83
CA MET A 1 20.56 -8.66 -17.44
C MET A 1 20.85 -9.93 -16.64
N ALA A 2 21.15 -9.86 -15.33
CA ALA A 2 21.44 -11.05 -14.52
C ALA A 2 20.29 -12.10 -14.51
N ALA A 3 19.04 -11.66 -14.46
CA ALA A 3 17.88 -12.57 -14.48
C ALA A 3 17.70 -13.31 -15.82
N LEU A 4 18.03 -12.67 -16.93
CA LEU A 4 17.99 -13.28 -18.27
C LEU A 4 19.14 -14.29 -18.46
N GLN A 5 20.29 -14.02 -17.86
CA GLN A 5 21.46 -14.92 -17.91
C GLN A 5 21.22 -16.23 -17.17
N ASN A 6 20.35 -16.24 -16.17
CA ASN A 6 20.00 -17.44 -15.41
C ASN A 6 18.80 -18.21 -16.01
N ALA A 7 18.05 -17.60 -16.94
CA ALA A 7 16.81 -18.17 -17.47
C ALA A 7 16.94 -18.82 -18.86
N LEU A 8 17.98 -18.49 -19.63
CA LEU A 8 18.14 -18.94 -21.03
C LEU A 8 19.51 -19.54 -21.30
N PRO A 9 19.61 -20.57 -22.18
CA PRO A 9 20.89 -21.10 -22.68
C PRO A 9 21.70 -20.02 -23.39
N ALA A 10 23.02 -20.11 -23.28
CA ALA A 10 23.98 -19.10 -23.80
C ALA A 10 23.87 -18.87 -25.32
N ASP A 11 23.50 -19.89 -26.09
CA ASP A 11 23.28 -19.85 -27.53
C ASP A 11 22.08 -19.01 -27.94
N GLN A 12 21.03 -18.99 -27.12
CA GLN A 12 19.83 -18.15 -27.31
C GLN A 12 20.02 -16.76 -26.74
N LEU A 13 20.82 -16.59 -25.70
CA LEU A 13 21.06 -15.32 -25.03
C LEU A 13 21.87 -14.35 -25.85
N SER A 14 22.91 -14.84 -26.55
CA SER A 14 23.85 -14.02 -27.35
C SER A 14 23.14 -13.22 -28.46
N PRO A 15 22.27 -13.80 -29.33
CA PRO A 15 21.57 -13.04 -30.36
C PRO A 15 20.55 -12.06 -29.76
N ILE A 16 19.94 -12.37 -28.60
CA ILE A 16 19.00 -11.44 -27.93
C ILE A 16 19.75 -10.20 -27.41
N ILE A 17 20.92 -10.40 -26.79
CA ILE A 17 21.74 -9.27 -26.31
C ILE A 17 22.20 -8.40 -27.48
N ALA A 18 22.73 -9.01 -28.59
CA ALA A 18 23.16 -8.27 -29.76
C ALA A 18 22.05 -7.45 -30.39
N ASN A 19 20.86 -8.02 -30.50
CA ASN A 19 19.67 -7.31 -31.02
C ASN A 19 19.25 -6.14 -30.07
N LEU A 20 19.30 -6.34 -28.77
CA LEU A 20 19.00 -5.28 -27.79
C LEU A 20 20.02 -4.13 -27.85
N GLU A 21 21.30 -4.46 -28.05
CA GLU A 21 22.36 -3.45 -28.23
C GLU A 21 22.16 -2.66 -29.51
N GLU A 22 21.89 -3.32 -30.62
CA GLU A 22 21.59 -2.67 -31.90
C GLU A 22 20.38 -1.76 -31.81
N MET A 23 19.28 -2.23 -31.22
CA MET A 23 18.07 -1.42 -30.99
C MET A 23 18.36 -0.19 -30.13
N ARG A 24 19.18 -0.32 -29.07
CA ARG A 24 19.58 0.81 -28.21
C ARG A 24 20.41 1.84 -28.97
N VAL A 25 21.38 1.39 -29.76
CA VAL A 25 22.22 2.28 -30.57
C VAL A 25 21.36 3.01 -31.59
N HIS A 26 20.44 2.31 -32.26
CA HIS A 26 19.52 2.91 -33.22
C HIS A 26 18.62 3.97 -32.57
N LEU A 27 18.01 3.67 -31.41
CA LEU A 27 17.17 4.62 -30.66
C LEU A 27 17.99 5.85 -30.24
N PHE A 28 19.17 5.64 -29.66
CA PHE A 28 20.03 6.74 -29.22
C PHE A 28 20.42 7.65 -30.39
N THR A 29 20.84 7.07 -31.50
CA THR A 29 21.25 7.83 -32.69
C THR A 29 20.07 8.61 -33.30
N SER A 30 18.92 7.99 -33.39
CA SER A 30 17.68 8.63 -33.86
C SER A 30 17.29 9.82 -32.97
N ASP A 31 17.34 9.65 -31.64
CA ASP A 31 17.02 10.71 -30.68
C ASP A 31 18.06 11.83 -30.67
N ALA A 32 19.32 11.50 -30.86
CA ALA A 32 20.38 12.52 -31.00
C ALA A 32 20.17 13.40 -32.24
N TRP A 33 19.86 12.82 -33.39
CA TRP A 33 19.54 13.57 -34.62
C TRP A 33 18.28 14.40 -34.46
N ARG A 34 17.20 13.84 -33.89
CA ARG A 34 15.99 14.57 -33.61
C ARG A 34 16.26 15.80 -32.73
N SER A 35 16.97 15.63 -31.62
CA SER A 35 17.31 16.71 -30.71
C SER A 35 18.18 17.79 -31.38
N PHE A 36 19.15 17.36 -32.21
CA PHE A 36 19.97 18.27 -32.99
C PHE A 36 19.14 19.15 -33.92
N PHE A 37 18.19 18.59 -34.67
CA PHE A 37 17.32 19.36 -35.58
C PHE A 37 16.39 20.30 -34.82
N ILE A 38 15.79 19.85 -33.72
CA ILE A 38 14.89 20.67 -32.92
C ILE A 38 15.64 21.87 -32.31
N VAL A 39 16.79 21.65 -31.74
CA VAL A 39 17.62 22.73 -31.18
C VAL A 39 18.07 23.70 -32.28
N THR A 40 18.50 23.16 -33.43
CA THR A 40 18.93 23.99 -34.58
C THR A 40 17.79 24.86 -35.09
N ILE A 41 16.60 24.29 -35.32
CA ILE A 41 15.41 25.04 -35.80
C ILE A 41 15.01 26.09 -34.73
N GLY A 42 14.96 25.75 -33.48
CA GLY A 42 14.66 26.67 -32.37
C GLY A 42 15.63 27.84 -32.34
N THR A 43 16.93 27.57 -32.46
CA THR A 43 17.99 28.59 -32.51
C THR A 43 17.83 29.51 -33.73
N LEU A 44 17.55 28.95 -34.92
CA LEU A 44 17.31 29.74 -36.14
C LEU A 44 16.09 30.65 -36.00
N LEU A 45 15.00 30.19 -35.36
CA LEU A 45 13.82 31.00 -35.09
C LEU A 45 14.13 32.17 -34.14
N LEU A 46 14.93 31.93 -33.11
CA LEU A 46 15.39 33.01 -32.18
C LEU A 46 16.32 34.00 -32.87
N LEU A 47 17.23 33.53 -33.70
CA LEU A 47 18.12 34.42 -34.49
C LEU A 47 17.33 35.27 -35.48
N ALA A 48 16.33 34.71 -36.15
CA ALA A 48 15.45 35.43 -37.07
C ALA A 48 14.61 36.50 -36.34
N TYR A 49 14.13 36.18 -35.12
CA TYR A 49 13.51 37.16 -34.23
C TYR A 49 14.45 38.29 -33.83
N ASN A 50 15.65 37.96 -33.39
CA ASN A 50 16.65 38.95 -33.00
C ASN A 50 17.03 39.85 -34.20
N ALA A 51 17.12 39.28 -35.40
CA ALA A 51 17.36 40.03 -36.64
C ALA A 51 16.13 40.84 -37.10
N LYS A 52 15.04 40.90 -36.32
CA LYS A 52 13.77 41.59 -36.63
C LYS A 52 13.07 41.11 -37.91
N LYS A 53 13.42 39.92 -38.39
CA LYS A 53 12.76 39.27 -39.55
C LYS A 53 11.45 38.57 -39.20
N LEU A 54 11.26 38.21 -37.95
CA LEU A 54 10.02 37.57 -37.42
C LEU A 54 9.44 38.43 -36.30
N LYS A 55 8.11 38.48 -36.23
CA LYS A 55 7.39 39.10 -35.10
C LYS A 55 7.34 38.10 -33.92
N ALA A 56 7.37 38.65 -32.69
CA ALA A 56 7.34 37.85 -31.45
C ALA A 56 6.19 36.79 -31.47
N THR A 57 5.00 37.20 -31.88
CA THR A 57 3.82 36.25 -31.91
C THR A 57 4.07 35.03 -32.79
N TRP A 58 4.66 35.22 -33.99
CA TRP A 58 4.96 34.10 -34.88
C TRP A 58 6.13 33.25 -34.39
N THR A 59 7.12 33.86 -33.77
CA THR A 59 8.24 33.11 -33.16
C THR A 59 7.76 32.22 -32.04
N VAL A 60 6.93 32.77 -31.11
CA VAL A 60 6.37 32.00 -30.00
C VAL A 60 5.47 30.86 -30.53
N ALA A 61 4.60 31.13 -31.50
CA ALA A 61 3.75 30.10 -32.10
C ALA A 61 4.57 28.99 -32.77
N ALA A 62 5.64 29.32 -33.50
CA ALA A 62 6.49 28.33 -34.16
C ALA A 62 7.25 27.46 -33.14
N ILE A 63 7.80 28.07 -32.08
CA ILE A 63 8.47 27.32 -31.01
C ILE A 63 7.46 26.43 -30.27
N ALA A 64 6.27 26.93 -29.98
CA ALA A 64 5.22 26.13 -29.32
C ALA A 64 4.83 24.89 -30.16
N LEU A 65 4.66 25.06 -31.48
CA LEU A 65 4.38 23.96 -32.39
C LEU A 65 5.55 22.96 -32.49
N LEU A 66 6.80 23.46 -32.48
CA LEU A 66 7.99 22.60 -32.48
C LEU A 66 8.05 21.76 -31.20
N CYS A 67 7.83 22.37 -30.03
CA CYS A 67 7.77 21.68 -28.75
C CYS A 67 6.61 20.66 -28.71
N LEU A 68 5.44 21.05 -29.20
CA LEU A 68 4.28 20.15 -29.23
C LEU A 68 4.55 18.92 -30.11
N GLY A 69 5.14 19.12 -31.30
CA GLY A 69 5.51 18.01 -32.19
C GLY A 69 6.55 17.07 -31.59
N ASP A 70 7.56 17.63 -30.89
CA ASP A 70 8.57 16.84 -30.21
C ASP A 70 7.97 16.02 -29.07
N MET A 71 7.25 16.67 -28.19
CA MET A 71 6.60 15.98 -27.05
C MET A 71 5.59 14.92 -27.50
N TRP A 72 4.83 15.21 -28.56
CA TRP A 72 3.90 14.25 -29.13
C TRP A 72 4.61 12.99 -29.65
N SER A 73 5.70 13.18 -30.40
CA SER A 73 6.47 12.05 -30.96
C SER A 73 7.10 11.17 -29.88
N VAL A 74 7.58 11.78 -28.78
CA VAL A 74 8.14 11.05 -27.62
C VAL A 74 7.04 10.34 -26.86
N ASN A 75 5.94 11.03 -26.55
CA ASN A 75 4.84 10.45 -25.77
C ASN A 75 4.20 9.25 -26.47
N LYS A 76 4.11 9.25 -27.79
CA LYS A 76 3.59 8.10 -28.57
C LYS A 76 4.44 6.84 -28.45
N ARG A 77 5.70 6.92 -28.02
CA ARG A 77 6.52 5.74 -27.72
C ARG A 77 6.12 5.03 -26.44
N TYR A 78 5.61 5.82 -25.47
CA TYR A 78 5.20 5.32 -24.16
C TYR A 78 3.70 5.06 -24.06
N LEU A 79 2.91 5.83 -24.82
CA LEU A 79 1.46 5.75 -24.87
C LEU A 79 1.02 5.56 -26.34
N TYR A 80 1.18 4.35 -26.87
CA TYR A 80 0.72 4.00 -28.20
C TYR A 80 -0.71 3.42 -28.16
N ASP A 81 -1.37 3.42 -29.31
CA ASP A 81 -2.82 3.18 -29.41
C ASP A 81 -3.24 1.80 -28.88
N GLU A 82 -2.38 0.79 -28.97
CA GLU A 82 -2.63 -0.58 -28.45
C GLU A 82 -2.69 -0.66 -26.91
N GLN A 83 -2.18 0.36 -26.20
CA GLN A 83 -2.30 0.44 -24.74
C GLN A 83 -3.64 1.01 -24.27
N PHE A 84 -4.43 1.58 -25.17
CA PHE A 84 -5.77 2.07 -24.85
C PHE A 84 -6.78 0.95 -25.05
N ILE A 85 -7.34 0.48 -23.96
CA ILE A 85 -8.42 -0.51 -23.97
C ILE A 85 -9.79 0.19 -23.97
N PRO A 86 -10.81 -0.38 -24.59
CA PRO A 86 -12.18 0.11 -24.50
C PRO A 86 -12.65 0.17 -23.05
N LYS A 87 -13.48 1.16 -22.71
CA LYS A 87 -14.01 1.32 -21.34
C LYS A 87 -14.71 0.06 -20.83
N SER A 88 -15.33 -0.72 -21.72
CA SER A 88 -15.96 -2.01 -21.39
C SER A 88 -14.97 -3.07 -20.93
N GLU A 89 -13.72 -3.02 -21.41
CA GLU A 89 -12.67 -3.96 -21.01
C GLU A 89 -11.99 -3.54 -19.71
N GLN A 90 -11.94 -2.24 -19.41
CA GLN A 90 -11.41 -1.74 -18.16
C GLN A 90 -12.15 -2.32 -16.94
N THR A 91 -13.48 -2.41 -17.03
CA THR A 91 -14.30 -3.02 -15.99
C THR A 91 -14.17 -4.55 -15.95
N ALA A 92 -13.74 -5.19 -17.05
CA ALA A 92 -13.54 -6.64 -17.10
C ALA A 92 -12.34 -7.10 -16.26
N THR A 93 -11.30 -6.26 -16.14
CA THR A 93 -10.08 -6.57 -15.36
C THR A 93 -10.37 -6.79 -13.88
N PHE A 94 -11.39 -6.10 -13.34
CA PHE A 94 -11.78 -6.16 -11.93
C PHE A 94 -13.15 -6.83 -11.72
N ARG A 95 -13.52 -7.78 -12.58
CA ARG A 95 -14.76 -8.56 -12.36
C ARG A 95 -14.58 -9.46 -11.16
N LYS A 96 -15.63 -9.52 -10.33
CA LYS A 96 -15.70 -10.48 -9.24
C LYS A 96 -15.66 -11.90 -9.82
N THR A 97 -14.82 -12.72 -9.23
CA THR A 97 -14.87 -14.16 -9.45
C THR A 97 -15.97 -14.78 -8.58
N GLN A 98 -16.34 -16.03 -8.86
CA GLN A 98 -17.25 -16.78 -7.98
C GLN A 98 -16.66 -16.92 -6.56
N THR A 99 -15.34 -17.04 -6.44
CA THR A 99 -14.61 -17.07 -5.17
C THR A 99 -14.77 -15.78 -4.39
N ASP A 100 -14.64 -14.62 -5.06
CA ASP A 100 -14.85 -13.33 -4.42
C ASP A 100 -16.30 -13.18 -3.92
N GLU A 101 -17.27 -13.62 -4.72
CA GLU A 101 -18.68 -13.56 -4.33
C GLU A 101 -18.99 -14.42 -3.10
N LEU A 102 -18.36 -15.60 -2.99
CA LEU A 102 -18.50 -16.46 -1.82
C LEU A 102 -17.89 -15.83 -0.56
N ILE A 103 -16.67 -15.27 -0.67
CA ILE A 103 -16.00 -14.62 0.46
C ILE A 103 -16.78 -13.39 0.93
N LEU A 104 -17.32 -12.60 -0.01
CA LEU A 104 -18.10 -11.39 0.31
C LEU A 104 -19.46 -11.66 0.95
N GLN A 105 -19.91 -12.90 1.04
CA GLN A 105 -21.10 -13.27 1.81
C GLN A 105 -20.84 -13.36 3.32
N ASP A 106 -19.57 -13.36 3.74
CA ASP A 106 -19.21 -13.36 5.15
C ASP A 106 -19.62 -12.03 5.81
N PRO A 107 -20.46 -12.06 6.87
CA PRO A 107 -20.92 -10.86 7.55
C PRO A 107 -19.88 -10.22 8.48
N SER A 108 -18.69 -10.81 8.62
CA SER A 108 -17.61 -10.25 9.46
C SER A 108 -17.20 -8.87 8.99
N LEU A 109 -17.05 -7.94 9.93
CA LEU A 109 -16.76 -6.53 9.62
C LEU A 109 -15.39 -6.32 8.99
N ASP A 110 -14.40 -7.11 9.40
CA ASP A 110 -13.03 -6.99 8.91
C ASP A 110 -12.26 -8.32 9.00
N TYR A 111 -11.60 -8.68 7.92
CA TYR A 111 -10.68 -9.81 7.81
C TYR A 111 -9.76 -9.62 6.61
N ARG A 112 -8.67 -10.38 6.56
CA ARG A 112 -7.78 -10.38 5.39
C ARG A 112 -7.92 -11.67 4.58
N VAL A 113 -7.60 -11.52 3.30
CA VAL A 113 -7.58 -12.60 2.32
C VAL A 113 -6.17 -12.77 1.78
N LEU A 114 -5.73 -14.01 1.64
CA LEU A 114 -4.46 -14.39 1.04
C LEU A 114 -4.72 -15.18 -0.24
N ASN A 115 -4.28 -14.65 -1.38
CA ASN A 115 -4.48 -15.30 -2.68
C ASN A 115 -3.22 -16.06 -3.11
N PHE A 116 -3.32 -17.38 -3.23
CA PHE A 116 -2.27 -18.28 -3.72
C PHE A 116 -2.35 -18.54 -5.23
N ALA A 117 -3.42 -18.11 -5.90
CA ALA A 117 -3.60 -18.33 -7.34
C ALA A 117 -2.81 -17.36 -8.22
N GLY A 118 -2.25 -16.31 -7.64
CA GLY A 118 -1.46 -15.28 -8.33
C GLY A 118 -0.18 -14.91 -7.59
N ASN A 119 0.52 -13.89 -8.10
CA ASN A 119 1.66 -13.32 -7.39
C ASN A 119 1.14 -12.36 -6.30
N THR A 120 0.99 -12.87 -5.09
CA THR A 120 0.37 -12.19 -3.95
C THR A 120 0.88 -10.76 -3.71
N PHE A 121 2.17 -10.48 -3.95
CA PHE A 121 2.79 -9.18 -3.66
C PHE A 121 2.96 -8.28 -4.89
N GLU A 122 2.57 -8.73 -6.08
CA GLU A 122 2.72 -8.00 -7.35
C GLU A 122 1.39 -7.81 -8.08
N GLU A 123 0.25 -8.24 -7.51
CA GLU A 123 -1.07 -8.09 -8.08
C GLU A 123 -1.96 -7.20 -7.22
N ASN A 124 -3.01 -6.63 -7.80
CA ASN A 124 -3.97 -5.73 -7.13
C ASN A 124 -5.43 -6.21 -7.22
N ASN A 125 -5.70 -7.30 -7.93
CA ASN A 125 -7.07 -7.78 -8.15
C ASN A 125 -7.73 -8.22 -6.83
N THR A 126 -6.97 -8.93 -5.98
CA THR A 126 -7.45 -9.33 -4.65
C THR A 126 -7.75 -8.10 -3.79
N SER A 127 -6.88 -7.08 -3.81
CA SER A 127 -7.05 -5.84 -3.04
C SER A 127 -8.23 -4.98 -3.50
N TYR A 128 -8.75 -5.23 -4.70
CA TYR A 128 -9.92 -4.50 -5.20
C TYR A 128 -11.22 -4.91 -4.49
N TRP A 129 -11.32 -6.18 -4.11
CA TRP A 129 -12.53 -6.73 -3.49
C TRP A 129 -12.37 -7.06 -2.01
N HIS A 130 -11.13 -7.29 -1.55
CA HIS A 130 -10.83 -7.78 -0.22
C HIS A 130 -9.66 -7.01 0.40
N LYS A 131 -9.60 -6.99 1.71
CA LYS A 131 -8.41 -6.56 2.45
C LYS A 131 -7.34 -7.66 2.29
N SER A 132 -6.37 -7.45 1.39
CA SER A 132 -5.34 -8.44 1.08
C SER A 132 -4.17 -8.40 2.07
N VAL A 133 -3.60 -9.58 2.37
CA VAL A 133 -2.29 -9.69 3.04
C VAL A 133 -1.17 -9.17 2.12
N GLY A 134 -1.35 -9.31 0.80
CA GLY A 134 -0.41 -8.92 -0.22
C GLY A 134 -0.74 -7.58 -0.89
N GLY A 135 -0.64 -7.58 -2.21
CA GLY A 135 -0.88 -6.42 -3.07
C GLY A 135 0.39 -5.66 -3.44
N TYR A 136 0.35 -5.03 -4.61
CA TYR A 136 1.42 -4.16 -5.09
C TYR A 136 1.15 -2.70 -4.71
N HIS A 137 2.09 -2.08 -3.99
CA HIS A 137 2.02 -0.67 -3.66
C HIS A 137 3.43 -0.05 -3.62
N ALA A 138 3.63 1.04 -4.38
CA ALA A 138 4.92 1.71 -4.47
C ALA A 138 5.39 2.32 -3.12
N ALA A 139 4.46 2.71 -2.25
CA ALA A 139 4.72 3.26 -0.92
C ALA A 139 4.41 2.25 0.21
N LYS A 140 4.75 0.97 0.00
CA LYS A 140 4.60 -0.07 1.02
C LYS A 140 5.39 0.30 2.28
N LEU A 141 4.80 0.10 3.46
CA LEU A 141 5.48 0.34 4.72
C LEU A 141 6.71 -0.58 4.83
N ARG A 142 7.87 0.00 5.15
CA ARG A 142 9.13 -0.75 5.26
C ARG A 142 9.02 -1.90 6.25
N ARG A 143 8.44 -1.69 7.43
CA ARG A 143 8.23 -2.75 8.43
C ARG A 143 7.33 -3.87 7.93
N TYR A 144 6.33 -3.56 7.10
CA TYR A 144 5.49 -4.58 6.50
C TYR A 144 6.27 -5.39 5.45
N GLN A 145 7.15 -4.74 4.67
CA GLN A 145 8.04 -5.45 3.76
C GLN A 145 9.03 -6.35 4.51
N GLU A 146 9.62 -5.86 5.59
CA GLU A 146 10.50 -6.66 6.45
C GLU A 146 9.76 -7.86 7.07
N MET A 147 8.48 -7.69 7.47
CA MET A 147 7.64 -8.81 7.91
C MET A 147 7.38 -9.82 6.79
N ILE A 148 7.19 -9.37 5.54
CA ILE A 148 7.08 -10.26 4.38
C ILE A 148 8.35 -11.08 4.22
N ASP A 149 9.50 -10.42 4.20
CA ASP A 149 10.79 -11.05 3.92
C ASP A 149 11.22 -12.05 5.01
N HIS A 150 10.95 -11.75 6.28
CA HIS A 150 11.37 -12.57 7.41
C HIS A 150 10.38 -13.69 7.77
N HIS A 151 9.07 -13.43 7.66
CA HIS A 151 8.03 -14.34 8.16
C HIS A 151 6.97 -14.68 7.13
N ILE A 152 6.22 -13.69 6.57
CA ILE A 152 5.02 -13.95 5.79
C ILE A 152 5.30 -14.84 4.57
N ALA A 153 6.40 -14.60 3.83
CA ALA A 153 6.73 -15.38 2.64
C ALA A 153 6.97 -16.86 2.96
N LYS A 154 7.63 -17.15 4.08
CA LYS A 154 7.88 -18.53 4.55
C LYS A 154 6.59 -19.19 5.03
N GLU A 155 5.78 -18.44 5.78
CA GLU A 155 4.51 -18.93 6.30
C GLU A 155 3.47 -19.15 5.19
N MET A 156 3.47 -18.33 4.15
CA MET A 156 2.67 -18.56 2.95
C MET A 156 2.98 -19.90 2.30
N GLN A 157 4.28 -20.22 2.14
CA GLN A 157 4.69 -21.49 1.59
C GLN A 157 4.27 -22.65 2.50
N ALA A 158 4.44 -22.52 3.81
CA ALA A 158 4.03 -23.52 4.79
C ALA A 158 2.51 -23.72 4.80
N ALA A 159 1.72 -22.63 4.81
CA ALA A 159 0.27 -22.67 4.77
C ALA A 159 -0.24 -23.34 3.48
N TYR A 160 0.35 -22.98 2.32
CA TYR A 160 0.01 -23.63 1.06
C TYR A 160 0.24 -25.15 1.11
N GLN A 161 1.40 -25.58 1.61
CA GLN A 161 1.73 -27.02 1.71
C GLN A 161 0.82 -27.75 2.68
N GLU A 162 0.56 -27.20 3.86
CA GLU A 162 -0.32 -27.79 4.87
C GLU A 162 -1.74 -27.97 4.34
N VAL A 163 -2.32 -26.90 3.79
CA VAL A 163 -3.69 -26.92 3.26
C VAL A 163 -3.82 -27.84 2.04
N ALA A 164 -2.84 -27.81 1.13
CA ALA A 164 -2.84 -28.68 -0.05
C ALA A 164 -2.71 -30.18 0.35
N THR A 165 -1.83 -30.48 1.32
CA THR A 165 -1.65 -31.85 1.83
C THR A 165 -2.92 -32.36 2.54
N ALA A 166 -3.59 -31.48 3.27
CA ALA A 166 -4.86 -31.77 3.94
C ALA A 166 -6.07 -31.84 2.97
N GLY A 167 -5.86 -31.60 1.66
CA GLY A 167 -6.95 -31.57 0.68
C GLY A 167 -7.99 -30.47 0.95
N GLY A 168 -7.59 -29.38 1.60
CA GLY A 168 -8.46 -28.28 2.00
C GLY A 168 -9.19 -28.49 3.34
N GLN A 169 -8.98 -29.62 4.03
CA GLN A 169 -9.60 -29.91 5.34
C GLN A 169 -8.79 -29.26 6.46
N MET A 170 -9.24 -28.10 6.94
CA MET A 170 -8.50 -27.29 7.89
C MET A 170 -8.28 -27.98 9.25
N ASP A 171 -9.17 -28.88 9.68
CA ASP A 171 -9.02 -29.65 10.93
C ASP A 171 -7.73 -30.51 10.97
N SER A 172 -7.16 -30.82 9.82
CA SER A 172 -5.92 -31.61 9.67
C SER A 172 -4.67 -30.74 9.48
N VAL A 173 -4.82 -29.40 9.48
CA VAL A 173 -3.75 -28.44 9.22
C VAL A 173 -3.04 -28.06 10.52
N ASN A 174 -1.71 -28.02 10.48
CA ASN A 174 -0.91 -27.50 11.60
C ASN A 174 -0.79 -25.97 11.52
N SER A 175 -1.71 -25.27 12.17
CA SER A 175 -1.78 -23.81 12.19
C SER A 175 -0.61 -23.12 12.88
N ALA A 176 0.18 -23.85 13.69
CA ALA A 176 1.38 -23.33 14.32
C ALA A 176 2.53 -23.02 13.30
N LYS A 177 2.38 -23.45 12.05
CA LYS A 177 3.34 -23.17 10.97
C LYS A 177 3.13 -21.80 10.31
N PHE A 178 2.04 -21.10 10.60
CA PHE A 178 1.73 -19.78 10.02
C PHE A 178 1.08 -18.82 11.03
N PRO A 179 1.72 -18.60 12.21
CA PRO A 179 1.18 -17.78 13.28
C PRO A 179 1.05 -16.31 12.89
N VAL A 180 1.93 -15.77 12.03
CA VAL A 180 1.85 -14.38 11.55
C VAL A 180 0.65 -14.18 10.64
N LEU A 181 0.30 -15.16 9.80
CA LEU A 181 -0.92 -15.09 9.01
C LEU A 181 -2.17 -15.13 9.91
N ASN A 182 -2.13 -15.91 10.99
CA ASN A 182 -3.23 -15.96 11.96
C ASN A 182 -3.39 -14.64 12.74
N MET A 183 -2.29 -14.04 13.20
CA MET A 183 -2.33 -12.73 13.89
C MET A 183 -2.76 -11.59 12.97
N LEU A 184 -2.52 -11.71 11.66
CA LEU A 184 -3.00 -10.76 10.66
C LEU A 184 -4.48 -10.95 10.32
N ASN A 185 -5.21 -11.81 11.03
CA ASN A 185 -6.62 -12.14 10.76
C ASN A 185 -6.86 -12.56 9.31
N THR A 186 -5.98 -13.43 8.78
CA THR A 186 -6.10 -13.98 7.44
C THR A 186 -7.16 -15.07 7.41
N LYS A 187 -8.42 -14.67 7.26
CA LYS A 187 -9.58 -15.55 7.38
C LYS A 187 -9.81 -16.42 6.17
N TYR A 188 -9.43 -15.96 4.98
CA TYR A 188 -9.62 -16.74 3.76
C TYR A 188 -8.33 -16.91 2.98
N PHE A 189 -8.12 -18.12 2.50
CA PHE A 189 -7.12 -18.47 1.51
C PHE A 189 -7.82 -18.75 0.17
N ILE A 190 -7.35 -18.11 -0.91
CA ILE A 190 -7.81 -18.40 -2.27
C ILE A 190 -6.81 -19.35 -2.92
N PHE A 191 -7.28 -20.57 -3.22
CA PHE A 191 -6.47 -21.59 -3.87
C PHE A 191 -6.82 -21.76 -5.35
N PRO A 192 -5.84 -22.09 -6.21
CA PRO A 192 -6.12 -22.48 -7.58
C PRO A 192 -6.89 -23.81 -7.59
N ALA A 193 -7.93 -23.93 -8.43
CA ALA A 193 -8.78 -25.11 -8.58
C ALA A 193 -8.68 -25.65 -10.01
N GLY A 194 -8.34 -26.93 -10.12
CA GLY A 194 -8.39 -27.83 -11.27
C GLY A 194 -8.22 -27.29 -12.70
N GLN A 195 -9.01 -26.33 -13.12
CA GLN A 195 -8.93 -25.71 -14.44
C GLN A 195 -8.27 -24.33 -14.37
N GLN A 196 -7.55 -23.95 -15.42
CA GLN A 196 -6.81 -22.71 -15.50
C GLN A 196 -7.72 -21.49 -15.23
N GLY A 197 -7.38 -20.73 -14.20
CA GLY A 197 -8.09 -19.50 -13.81
C GLY A 197 -9.27 -19.71 -12.84
N GLN A 198 -9.63 -20.95 -12.48
CA GLN A 198 -10.60 -21.21 -11.42
C GLN A 198 -9.93 -21.18 -10.06
N THR A 199 -10.65 -20.68 -9.07
CA THR A 199 -10.19 -20.60 -7.68
C THR A 199 -11.28 -21.06 -6.73
N VAL A 200 -10.88 -21.45 -5.52
CA VAL A 200 -11.78 -21.80 -4.42
C VAL A 200 -11.35 -21.10 -3.15
N PRO A 201 -12.30 -20.60 -2.33
CA PRO A 201 -11.98 -20.05 -1.02
C PRO A 201 -11.90 -21.18 0.00
N ILE A 202 -10.91 -21.09 0.90
CA ILE A 202 -10.77 -21.98 2.07
C ILE A 202 -10.75 -21.08 3.29
N GLU A 203 -11.69 -21.28 4.21
CA GLU A 203 -11.75 -20.51 5.45
C GLU A 203 -10.69 -21.02 6.45
N ASN A 204 -9.94 -20.11 7.04
CA ASN A 204 -8.97 -20.38 8.10
C ASN A 204 -9.61 -20.12 9.46
N PRO A 205 -9.93 -21.17 10.23
CA PRO A 205 -10.54 -21.04 11.56
C PRO A 205 -9.55 -20.67 12.66
N TYR A 206 -8.25 -20.59 12.36
CA TYR A 206 -7.18 -20.40 13.35
C TYR A 206 -6.75 -18.93 13.50
N THR A 207 -7.47 -18.00 12.91
CA THR A 207 -7.17 -16.56 13.07
C THR A 207 -7.37 -16.12 14.52
N PHE A 208 -6.57 -15.15 14.98
CA PHE A 208 -6.74 -14.59 16.32
C PHE A 208 -7.90 -13.58 16.38
N GLY A 209 -8.55 -13.30 15.23
CA GLY A 209 -9.62 -12.31 15.09
C GLY A 209 -9.10 -10.89 14.91
N ASN A 210 -10.01 -9.92 15.07
CA ASN A 210 -9.68 -8.50 14.90
C ASN A 210 -8.86 -7.94 16.08
N ALA A 211 -8.99 -8.54 17.26
CA ALA A 211 -8.23 -8.20 18.46
C ALA A 211 -8.31 -9.34 19.46
N TRP A 212 -7.31 -9.47 20.33
CA TRP A 212 -7.27 -10.49 21.36
C TRP A 212 -6.47 -10.02 22.59
N PHE A 213 -6.82 -10.56 23.76
CA PHE A 213 -6.05 -10.37 24.97
C PHE A 213 -4.84 -11.30 24.99
N ILE A 214 -3.71 -10.81 25.52
CA ILE A 214 -2.46 -11.56 25.68
C ILE A 214 -2.14 -11.81 27.16
N ASP A 215 -1.30 -12.83 27.41
CA ASP A 215 -0.86 -13.21 28.76
C ASP A 215 0.43 -12.54 29.17
N LYS A 216 1.34 -12.29 28.22
CA LYS A 216 2.69 -11.83 28.47
C LYS A 216 3.15 -10.78 27.47
N ILE A 217 4.06 -9.92 27.93
CA ILE A 217 4.83 -9.05 27.02
C ILE A 217 6.30 -9.46 27.09
N GLN A 218 6.89 -9.65 25.94
CA GLN A 218 8.33 -9.75 25.79
C GLN A 218 8.87 -8.40 25.29
N TYR A 219 9.57 -7.67 26.17
CA TYR A 219 10.21 -6.43 25.78
C TYR A 219 11.55 -6.70 25.11
N VAL A 220 11.80 -5.94 24.03
CA VAL A 220 13.03 -5.98 23.23
C VAL A 220 13.59 -4.57 23.07
N ASN A 221 14.86 -4.41 22.70
CA ASN A 221 15.52 -3.12 22.70
C ASN A 221 15.65 -2.49 21.30
N ASN A 222 15.44 -3.27 20.25
CA ASN A 222 15.57 -2.79 18.87
C ASN A 222 14.73 -3.63 17.91
N ALA A 223 14.61 -3.13 16.67
CA ALA A 223 13.79 -3.72 15.63
C ALA A 223 14.24 -5.13 15.19
N ASN A 224 15.54 -5.43 15.23
CA ASN A 224 16.05 -6.74 14.84
C ASN A 224 15.64 -7.79 15.89
N GLU A 225 15.82 -7.48 17.17
CA GLU A 225 15.33 -8.33 18.25
C GLU A 225 13.81 -8.53 18.19
N GLU A 226 13.06 -7.47 17.82
CA GLU A 226 11.60 -7.51 17.71
C GLU A 226 11.16 -8.49 16.61
N ILE A 227 11.73 -8.40 15.40
CA ILE A 227 11.35 -9.26 14.28
C ILE A 227 11.82 -10.70 14.44
N ASP A 228 13.02 -10.91 15.02
CA ASP A 228 13.56 -12.25 15.27
C ASP A 228 12.76 -13.01 16.33
N ALA A 229 12.24 -12.31 17.33
CA ALA A 229 11.46 -12.91 18.42
C ALA A 229 10.08 -13.43 17.96
N ILE A 230 9.50 -12.86 16.90
CA ILE A 230 8.18 -13.25 16.35
C ILE A 230 8.10 -14.75 16.03
N GLY A 231 9.16 -15.33 15.50
CA GLY A 231 9.22 -16.76 15.19
C GLY A 231 9.48 -17.68 16.38
N GLN A 232 9.64 -17.13 17.60
CA GLN A 232 10.11 -17.87 18.78
C GLN A 232 9.08 -17.97 19.89
N VAL A 233 7.97 -17.25 19.80
CA VAL A 233 6.93 -17.20 20.84
C VAL A 233 5.56 -17.58 20.27
N ASP A 234 4.65 -17.95 21.16
CA ASP A 234 3.23 -18.06 20.80
C ASP A 234 2.62 -16.66 20.78
N LEU A 235 2.38 -16.12 19.56
CA LEU A 235 1.83 -14.78 19.34
C LEU A 235 0.38 -14.62 19.82
N GLN A 236 -0.33 -15.71 20.07
CA GLN A 236 -1.66 -15.66 20.66
C GLN A 236 -1.61 -15.35 22.17
N GLN A 237 -0.49 -15.68 22.81
CA GLN A 237 -0.31 -15.50 24.25
C GLN A 237 0.69 -14.41 24.60
N THR A 238 1.67 -14.14 23.76
CA THR A 238 2.78 -13.24 24.04
C THR A 238 2.93 -12.19 22.96
N ALA A 239 2.83 -10.93 23.32
CA ALA A 239 3.18 -9.82 22.44
C ALA A 239 4.65 -9.43 22.59
N ILE A 240 5.29 -9.13 21.48
CA ILE A 240 6.66 -8.62 21.43
C ILE A 240 6.59 -7.10 21.27
N VAL A 241 7.22 -6.36 22.19
CA VAL A 241 7.10 -4.91 22.26
C VAL A 241 8.48 -4.27 22.41
N ASP A 242 8.76 -3.28 21.58
CA ASP A 242 9.94 -2.42 21.72
C ASP A 242 9.87 -1.65 23.04
N SER A 243 10.94 -1.68 23.82
CA SER A 243 11.04 -1.08 25.17
C SER A 243 10.63 0.40 25.23
N LYS A 244 10.69 1.14 24.11
CA LYS A 244 10.22 2.52 24.03
C LYS A 244 8.70 2.69 24.24
N PHE A 245 7.91 1.62 24.05
CA PHE A 245 6.47 1.62 24.29
C PHE A 245 6.09 1.10 25.70
N LYS A 246 7.07 0.77 26.54
CA LYS A 246 6.82 0.23 27.88
C LYS A 246 5.92 1.14 28.72
N GLU A 247 6.08 2.47 28.58
CA GLU A 247 5.27 3.43 29.31
C GLU A 247 3.78 3.37 28.92
N ALA A 248 3.48 3.17 27.64
CA ALA A 248 2.11 3.08 27.12
C ALA A 248 1.36 1.81 27.59
N LEU A 249 2.09 0.79 28.03
CA LEU A 249 1.54 -0.50 28.45
C LEU A 249 1.76 -0.76 29.94
N LYS A 250 1.99 0.29 30.74
CA LYS A 250 2.16 0.18 32.20
C LYS A 250 0.89 -0.23 32.93
N GLY A 251 1.05 -0.90 34.05
CA GLY A 251 -0.02 -1.14 35.02
C GLY A 251 -0.77 -2.45 34.84
N VAL A 252 -0.34 -3.31 33.93
CA VAL A 252 -0.96 -4.62 33.72
C VAL A 252 -0.19 -5.70 34.48
N ASN A 253 -0.92 -6.58 35.15
CA ASN A 253 -0.34 -7.79 35.72
C ASN A 253 -0.02 -8.76 34.58
N GLU A 254 1.28 -8.98 34.34
CA GLU A 254 1.73 -10.00 33.39
C GLU A 254 1.32 -11.39 33.90
N GLY A 255 0.81 -12.22 32.99
CA GLY A 255 0.59 -13.65 33.27
C GLY A 255 -0.84 -14.04 33.60
N TYR A 256 -1.82 -13.21 33.26
CA TYR A 256 -3.22 -13.57 33.48
C TYR A 256 -4.07 -13.48 32.22
N LYS A 257 -4.33 -14.62 31.62
CA LYS A 257 -5.41 -14.80 30.63
C LYS A 257 -6.63 -15.36 31.32
N ASP A 258 -7.69 -14.59 31.39
CA ASP A 258 -8.98 -15.10 31.80
C ASP A 258 -9.77 -15.52 30.55
N SER A 259 -10.26 -16.75 30.58
CA SER A 259 -11.19 -17.26 29.56
C SER A 259 -12.48 -16.45 29.44
N LEU A 260 -12.75 -15.54 30.37
CA LEU A 260 -13.91 -14.65 30.40
C LEU A 260 -13.64 -13.29 29.70
N SER A 261 -12.38 -12.97 29.42
CA SER A 261 -12.02 -11.73 28.73
C SER A 261 -12.38 -11.81 27.25
N THR A 262 -13.15 -10.86 26.80
CA THR A 262 -13.63 -10.78 25.40
C THR A 262 -13.41 -9.41 24.82
N ILE A 263 -13.11 -9.36 23.52
CA ILE A 263 -13.08 -8.14 22.72
C ILE A 263 -13.71 -8.42 21.37
N ARG A 264 -14.50 -7.48 20.87
CA ARG A 264 -15.20 -7.60 19.62
C ARG A 264 -15.20 -6.28 18.87
N LEU A 265 -14.85 -6.31 17.58
CA LEU A 265 -15.04 -5.18 16.67
C LEU A 265 -16.54 -4.99 16.40
N THR A 266 -17.05 -3.78 16.62
CA THR A 266 -18.49 -3.44 16.46
C THR A 266 -18.73 -2.48 15.31
N SER A 267 -17.72 -1.69 14.92
CA SER A 267 -17.77 -0.82 13.75
C SER A 267 -16.41 -0.74 13.09
N TYR A 268 -16.40 -0.81 11.77
CA TYR A 268 -15.21 -0.69 10.93
C TYR A 268 -15.46 0.34 9.83
N GLU A 269 -14.78 1.47 9.94
CA GLU A 269 -14.73 2.53 8.93
C GLU A 269 -13.26 2.81 8.59
N PRO A 270 -12.92 3.34 7.40
CA PRO A 270 -11.54 3.54 7.01
C PRO A 270 -10.69 4.34 8.00
N ASN A 271 -11.30 5.30 8.69
CA ASN A 271 -10.61 6.18 9.64
C ASN A 271 -11.16 6.07 11.07
N GLN A 272 -12.04 5.11 11.34
CA GLN A 272 -12.64 4.91 12.67
C GLN A 272 -12.94 3.45 12.91
N LEU A 273 -12.45 2.94 14.05
CA LEU A 273 -12.68 1.58 14.51
C LEU A 273 -13.28 1.63 15.90
N VAL A 274 -14.30 0.82 16.16
CA VAL A 274 -14.92 0.73 17.49
C VAL A 274 -14.93 -0.72 17.96
N TYR A 275 -14.43 -0.93 19.17
CA TYR A 275 -14.41 -2.23 19.83
C TYR A 275 -15.17 -2.16 21.15
N GLU A 276 -15.83 -3.25 21.49
CA GLU A 276 -16.38 -3.48 22.82
C GLU A 276 -15.56 -4.53 23.54
N THR A 277 -15.21 -4.26 24.80
CA THR A 277 -14.45 -5.18 25.64
C THR A 277 -15.22 -5.55 26.89
N SER A 278 -14.95 -6.73 27.43
CA SER A 278 -15.38 -7.15 28.75
C SER A 278 -14.28 -8.01 29.35
N SER A 279 -13.70 -7.58 30.47
CA SER A 279 -12.63 -8.32 31.14
C SER A 279 -12.78 -8.16 32.66
N PRO A 280 -12.58 -9.21 33.46
CA PRO A 280 -12.63 -9.11 34.92
C PRO A 280 -11.40 -8.41 35.50
N GLN A 281 -10.34 -8.20 34.73
CA GLN A 281 -9.08 -7.58 35.14
C GLN A 281 -8.52 -6.67 34.06
N ASP A 282 -7.59 -5.80 34.48
CA ASP A 282 -6.78 -5.02 33.54
C ASP A 282 -5.98 -5.99 32.65
N GLY A 283 -5.98 -5.75 31.35
CA GLY A 283 -5.35 -6.61 30.38
C GLY A 283 -4.72 -5.83 29.22
N ILE A 284 -3.87 -6.52 28.47
CA ILE A 284 -3.31 -5.97 27.24
C ILE A 284 -4.00 -6.63 26.06
N VAL A 285 -4.44 -5.81 25.15
CA VAL A 285 -5.08 -6.21 23.88
C VAL A 285 -4.15 -5.90 22.74
N VAL A 286 -3.93 -6.87 21.86
CA VAL A 286 -3.32 -6.70 20.55
C VAL A 286 -4.44 -6.64 19.52
N PHE A 287 -4.32 -5.71 18.57
CA PHE A 287 -5.29 -5.49 17.49
C PHE A 287 -4.65 -5.89 16.17
N SER A 288 -5.36 -6.69 15.37
CA SER A 288 -4.92 -7.08 14.02
C SER A 288 -4.97 -5.89 13.04
N GLU A 289 -4.49 -4.73 13.49
CA GLU A 289 -4.42 -3.49 12.74
C GLU A 289 -2.97 -2.98 12.66
N ILE A 290 -2.56 -2.60 11.46
CA ILE A 290 -1.19 -2.12 11.23
C ILE A 290 -0.97 -0.81 12.00
N TYR A 291 0.09 -0.76 12.81
CA TYR A 291 0.50 0.44 13.50
C TYR A 291 0.98 1.50 12.50
N TYR A 292 0.34 2.65 12.56
CA TYR A 292 0.74 3.80 11.75
C TYR A 292 0.60 5.08 12.59
N PRO A 293 1.57 6.03 12.53
CA PRO A 293 1.46 7.31 13.21
C PRO A 293 0.25 8.10 12.74
N GLY A 294 -0.44 8.75 13.67
CA GLY A 294 -1.66 9.53 13.38
C GLY A 294 -2.96 8.85 13.81
N TRP A 295 -2.91 7.58 14.21
CA TRP A 295 -4.02 6.96 14.94
C TRP A 295 -3.99 7.38 16.41
N THR A 296 -5.14 7.77 16.92
CA THR A 296 -5.42 8.06 18.33
C THR A 296 -6.47 7.09 18.86
N ALA A 297 -6.50 6.88 20.16
CA ALA A 297 -7.49 6.03 20.79
C ALA A 297 -8.12 6.68 22.01
N THR A 298 -9.36 6.29 22.29
CA THR A 298 -10.04 6.57 23.55
C THR A 298 -10.65 5.30 24.11
N ILE A 299 -10.72 5.22 25.46
CA ILE A 299 -11.50 4.23 26.20
C ILE A 299 -12.61 5.00 26.93
N ASP A 300 -13.87 4.72 26.60
CA ASP A 300 -15.04 5.45 27.11
C ASP A 300 -14.91 6.98 26.95
N GLY A 301 -14.38 7.43 25.83
CA GLY A 301 -14.14 8.84 25.51
C GLY A 301 -12.91 9.46 26.20
N LYS A 302 -12.16 8.73 27.02
CA LYS A 302 -10.91 9.22 27.63
C LYS A 302 -9.71 8.81 26.78
N PRO A 303 -8.77 9.73 26.52
CA PRO A 303 -7.58 9.41 25.74
C PRO A 303 -6.81 8.21 26.31
N ALA A 304 -6.35 7.33 25.41
CA ALA A 304 -5.56 6.16 25.72
C ALA A 304 -4.41 6.00 24.74
N ASP A 305 -3.29 5.49 25.21
CA ASP A 305 -2.08 5.32 24.41
C ASP A 305 -2.16 4.07 23.52
N ILE A 306 -1.67 4.19 22.28
CA ILE A 306 -1.47 3.08 21.37
C ILE A 306 0.02 2.74 21.31
N ALA A 307 0.38 1.53 21.71
CA ALA A 307 1.71 0.97 21.51
C ALA A 307 1.79 0.21 20.19
N ARG A 308 3.02 -0.01 19.70
CA ARG A 308 3.27 -0.98 18.64
C ARG A 308 3.71 -2.30 19.28
N ALA A 309 3.09 -3.39 18.83
CA ALA A 309 3.42 -4.75 19.20
C ALA A 309 3.62 -5.62 17.96
N ASP A 310 4.29 -6.75 18.14
CA ASP A 310 4.50 -7.78 17.11
C ASP A 310 4.99 -7.17 15.79
N TYR A 311 5.93 -6.23 15.92
CA TYR A 311 6.60 -5.50 14.84
C TYR A 311 5.74 -4.52 14.05
N ILE A 312 4.48 -4.85 13.77
CA ILE A 312 3.59 -4.11 12.86
C ILE A 312 2.19 -3.84 13.42
N LEU A 313 1.79 -4.45 14.53
CA LEU A 313 0.43 -4.37 15.05
C LEU A 313 0.29 -3.28 16.14
N ARG A 314 -0.96 -2.99 16.53
CA ARG A 314 -1.28 -2.07 17.64
C ARG A 314 -1.54 -2.85 18.90
N ALA A 315 -1.18 -2.28 20.04
CA ALA A 315 -1.55 -2.81 21.36
C ALA A 315 -1.97 -1.67 22.30
N MET A 316 -2.85 -1.98 23.23
CA MET A 316 -3.32 -1.06 24.25
C MET A 316 -3.49 -1.76 25.60
N ASN A 317 -3.31 -0.98 26.66
CA ASN A 317 -3.75 -1.35 27.99
C ASN A 317 -5.25 -1.07 28.12
N VAL A 318 -6.02 -2.07 28.56
CA VAL A 318 -7.48 -1.99 28.73
C VAL A 318 -7.82 -2.30 30.18
N PRO A 319 -8.53 -1.41 30.89
CA PRO A 319 -8.89 -1.63 32.29
C PRO A 319 -9.94 -2.74 32.44
N ALA A 320 -10.07 -3.25 33.66
CA ALA A 320 -11.11 -4.20 34.05
C ALA A 320 -12.50 -3.58 33.88
N GLY A 321 -13.44 -4.38 33.40
CA GLY A 321 -14.82 -3.95 33.19
C GLY A 321 -15.29 -4.12 31.75
N LYS A 322 -16.41 -3.47 31.48
CA LYS A 322 -16.94 -3.34 30.12
C LYS A 322 -16.60 -1.97 29.60
N HIS A 323 -15.92 -1.89 28.48
CA HIS A 323 -15.44 -0.64 27.89
C HIS A 323 -15.68 -0.59 26.39
N THR A 324 -15.80 0.63 25.87
CA THR A 324 -15.79 0.92 24.45
C THR A 324 -14.48 1.57 24.10
N ILE A 325 -13.74 0.96 23.16
CA ILE A 325 -12.50 1.51 22.60
C ILE A 325 -12.83 2.09 21.24
N GLU A 326 -12.51 3.36 21.06
CA GLU A 326 -12.60 4.02 19.77
C GLU A 326 -11.21 4.42 19.29
N MET A 327 -10.85 4.00 18.07
CA MET A 327 -9.63 4.44 17.40
C MET A 327 -9.99 5.33 16.21
N ARG A 328 -9.30 6.47 16.07
CA ARG A 328 -9.49 7.42 14.95
C ARG A 328 -8.16 7.76 14.29
N PHE A 329 -8.18 7.81 12.96
CA PHE A 329 -7.07 8.31 12.17
C PHE A 329 -7.31 9.78 11.83
N ASP A 330 -6.60 10.65 12.52
CA ASP A 330 -6.71 12.10 12.36
C ASP A 330 -5.35 12.79 12.61
N PRO A 331 -4.39 12.64 11.68
CA PRO A 331 -3.06 13.17 11.88
C PRO A 331 -3.04 14.71 11.79
N GLN A 332 -2.62 15.37 12.85
CA GLN A 332 -2.51 16.83 12.92
C GLN A 332 -1.62 17.41 11.80
N SER A 333 -0.63 16.65 11.33
CA SER A 333 0.22 17.05 10.22
C SER A 333 -0.58 17.27 8.93
N LEU A 334 -1.64 16.52 8.68
CA LEU A 334 -2.51 16.69 7.52
C LEU A 334 -3.22 18.05 7.56
N HIS A 335 -3.83 18.40 8.67
CA HIS A 335 -4.53 19.68 8.83
C HIS A 335 -3.59 20.89 8.64
N ILE A 336 -2.35 20.79 9.17
CA ILE A 336 -1.35 21.84 9.00
C ILE A 336 -0.93 21.97 7.53
N THR A 337 -0.65 20.86 6.87
CA THR A 337 -0.21 20.89 5.46
C THR A 337 -1.33 21.31 4.51
N GLU A 338 -2.56 20.90 4.74
CA GLU A 338 -3.72 21.40 4.00
C GLU A 338 -3.93 22.91 4.19
N GLY A 339 -3.81 23.41 5.42
CA GLY A 339 -3.89 24.83 5.71
C GLY A 339 -2.84 25.64 4.95
N ILE A 340 -1.60 25.15 4.89
CA ILE A 340 -0.51 25.78 4.11
C ILE A 340 -0.83 25.73 2.60
N ALA A 341 -1.31 24.59 2.10
CA ALA A 341 -1.66 24.44 0.68
C ALA A 341 -2.79 25.38 0.26
N TYR A 342 -3.86 25.49 1.06
CA TYR A 342 -4.96 26.42 0.79
C TYR A 342 -4.49 27.88 0.87
N GLY A 343 -3.62 28.23 1.83
CA GLY A 343 -3.01 29.55 1.94
C GLY A 343 -2.19 29.90 0.71
N ALA A 344 -1.35 29.00 0.25
CA ALA A 344 -0.55 29.17 -0.97
C ALA A 344 -1.42 29.35 -2.22
N MET A 345 -2.49 28.55 -2.35
CA MET A 345 -3.44 28.66 -3.47
C MET A 345 -4.17 30.00 -3.47
N ALA A 346 -4.59 30.48 -2.30
CA ALA A 346 -5.21 31.80 -2.16
C ALA A 346 -4.25 32.94 -2.58
N LEU A 347 -2.98 32.86 -2.16
CA LEU A 347 -1.96 33.84 -2.57
C LEU A 347 -1.71 33.84 -4.08
N LEU A 348 -1.69 32.67 -4.72
CA LEU A 348 -1.58 32.56 -6.18
C LEU A 348 -2.76 33.21 -6.89
N LEU A 349 -3.99 32.94 -6.42
CA LEU A 349 -5.21 33.54 -6.99
C LEU A 349 -5.19 35.08 -6.86
N VAL A 350 -4.82 35.58 -5.69
CA VAL A 350 -4.65 37.05 -5.49
C VAL A 350 -3.59 37.61 -6.43
N GLY A 351 -2.46 36.94 -6.58
CA GLY A 351 -1.40 37.33 -7.54
C GLY A 351 -1.91 37.40 -8.98
N VAL A 352 -2.67 36.42 -9.42
CA VAL A 352 -3.29 36.40 -10.77
C VAL A 352 -4.27 37.58 -10.95
N ILE A 353 -5.12 37.83 -9.94
CA ILE A 353 -6.06 38.96 -9.96
C ILE A 353 -5.31 40.30 -10.08
N ILE A 354 -4.27 40.47 -9.30
CA ILE A 354 -3.43 41.68 -9.33
C ILE A 354 -2.79 41.85 -10.71
N LEU A 355 -2.25 40.77 -11.30
CA LEU A 355 -1.65 40.82 -12.64
C LEU A 355 -2.68 41.17 -13.71
N ILE A 356 -3.89 40.60 -13.66
CA ILE A 356 -4.99 40.95 -14.57
C ILE A 356 -5.38 42.42 -14.41
N TRP A 357 -5.46 42.91 -13.17
CA TRP A 357 -5.76 44.33 -12.91
C TRP A 357 -4.71 45.27 -13.44
N ILE A 358 -3.42 44.99 -13.21
CA ILE A 358 -2.29 45.78 -13.74
C ILE A 358 -2.32 45.76 -15.28
N TYR A 359 -2.51 44.59 -15.89
CA TYR A 359 -2.58 44.46 -17.34
C TYR A 359 -3.74 45.26 -17.93
N ARG A 360 -4.93 45.20 -17.36
CA ARG A 360 -6.10 45.98 -17.80
C ARG A 360 -5.88 47.48 -17.66
N LYS A 361 -5.27 47.94 -16.55
CA LYS A 361 -4.95 49.35 -16.31
C LYS A 361 -4.01 49.85 -17.39
N LYS A 362 -2.90 49.15 -17.64
CA LYS A 362 -1.89 49.51 -18.65
C LYS A 362 -2.49 49.54 -20.08
N TYR A 363 -3.39 48.63 -20.40
CA TYR A 363 -4.05 48.62 -21.71
C TYR A 363 -5.04 49.79 -21.87
N SER A 364 -5.75 50.15 -20.82
CA SER A 364 -6.66 51.32 -20.81
C SER A 364 -5.92 52.66 -20.94
N GLU A 365 -4.73 52.79 -20.39
CA GLU A 365 -3.88 54.01 -20.49
C GLU A 365 -3.28 54.16 -21.90
N ASN A 366 -2.97 53.05 -22.59
CA ASN A 366 -2.41 53.08 -23.96
C ASN A 366 -3.47 53.25 -25.05
N SER A 367 -4.75 53.16 -24.72
CA SER A 367 -5.87 53.35 -25.68
C SER A 367 -6.52 54.73 -25.63
N LYS A 368 -6.01 55.59 -24.77
CA LYS A 368 -6.28 57.06 -24.76
C LYS A 368 -5.13 57.81 -25.42
#